data_ee7ef156ccdd43f69a340c9ce1f2367f
#
_entry.id   ee7ef156ccdd43f69a340c9ce1f2367f
#
_cell.length_a   1.000
_cell.length_b   1.000
_cell.length_c   1.000
_cell.angle_alpha   90.00
_cell.angle_beta   90.00
_cell.angle_gamma   90.00
#
_symmetry.space_group_name_H-M   'P 1'
#
loop_
_entity.id
_entity.type
_entity.pdbx_description
1 polymer ?
#
loop_
_entity_poly.entity_id
_entity_poly.type
_entity_poly.pdbx_seq_one_letter_code
_entity_poly.pdbx_strand_id
1 'polypeptide(L)'
;VETLANDIDRNGLMHNLVVYPRTDGKQTKYVLLSGERRYKALNYLQARGDAKWNTVKNCRVVTTPLSDNEKKVMLLSANLQVRGGFANEMIRRKAVAELVSCLQAEPYNLTAAEAKKAIKEATPINGRQIDKDLSIEKNLNEGLKDLLDRGFVLRSEAESFLRMTPEEQRIAAQMLQQLYAIAYNGPGSAAIQDEKKAIRGRFVDA
;
A
#
# COMPACT_ATOMS: atom_id res chain seq x y z
N VAL A 1 1.46 17.78 -3.52
CA VAL A 1 1.65 17.91 -4.97
C VAL A 1 2.30 19.24 -5.29
N GLU A 2 1.78 20.34 -4.77
CA GLU A 2 2.22 21.70 -5.06
C GLU A 2 3.71 21.94 -4.74
N THR A 3 4.17 21.56 -3.55
CA THR A 3 5.59 21.68 -3.16
C THR A 3 6.52 20.98 -4.15
N LEU A 4 6.16 19.76 -4.57
CA LEU A 4 6.93 19.02 -5.57
C LEU A 4 6.83 19.66 -6.96
N ALA A 5 5.68 20.24 -7.31
CA ALA A 5 5.50 20.96 -8.57
C ALA A 5 6.41 22.18 -8.64
N ASN A 6 6.44 22.99 -7.57
CA ASN A 6 7.32 24.15 -7.48
C ASN A 6 8.81 23.77 -7.51
N ASP A 7 9.19 22.64 -6.92
CA ASP A 7 10.56 22.11 -6.99
C ASP A 7 10.90 21.68 -8.43
N ILE A 8 10.01 20.94 -9.10
CA ILE A 8 10.19 20.53 -10.50
C ILE A 8 10.28 21.76 -11.41
N ASP A 9 9.51 22.79 -11.16
CA ASP A 9 9.52 24.01 -11.99
C ASP A 9 10.85 24.76 -11.88
N ARG A 10 11.44 24.81 -10.69
CA ARG A 10 12.72 25.46 -10.42
C ARG A 10 13.92 24.65 -10.91
N ASN A 11 13.93 23.36 -10.61
CA ASN A 11 15.11 22.50 -10.73
C ASN A 11 15.01 21.52 -11.90
N GLY A 12 13.86 21.46 -12.59
CA GLY A 12 13.58 20.47 -13.63
C GLY A 12 13.18 19.11 -13.07
N LEU A 13 12.84 18.18 -13.97
CA LEU A 13 12.49 16.82 -13.63
C LEU A 13 13.78 15.99 -13.46
N MET A 14 14.30 15.90 -12.24
CA MET A 14 15.57 15.20 -11.93
C MET A 14 15.49 13.67 -12.16
N HIS A 15 14.32 13.07 -11.99
CA HIS A 15 14.12 11.64 -12.18
C HIS A 15 13.01 11.38 -13.19
N ASN A 16 13.29 10.56 -14.19
CA ASN A 16 12.37 10.25 -15.26
C ASN A 16 11.10 9.56 -14.76
N LEU A 17 9.99 9.78 -15.47
CA LEU A 17 8.84 8.89 -15.39
C LEU A 17 9.19 7.58 -16.08
N VAL A 18 8.65 6.46 -15.59
CA VAL A 18 8.77 5.16 -16.26
C VAL A 18 7.41 4.80 -16.82
N VAL A 19 7.35 4.58 -18.11
CA VAL A 19 6.10 4.32 -18.83
C VAL A 19 6.21 3.07 -19.71
N TYR A 20 5.07 2.44 -19.96
CA TYR A 20 4.92 1.30 -20.86
C TYR A 20 3.97 1.67 -21.99
N PRO A 21 4.33 1.45 -23.27
CA PRO A 21 3.45 1.73 -24.39
C PRO A 21 2.29 0.71 -24.43
N ARG A 22 1.09 1.22 -24.60
CA ARG A 22 -0.11 0.43 -24.85
C ARG A 22 -0.72 0.89 -26.17
N THR A 23 -0.78 0.00 -27.13
CA THR A 23 -1.46 0.28 -28.40
C THR A 23 -2.95 0.08 -28.24
N ASP A 24 -3.72 1.13 -28.52
CA ASP A 24 -5.17 1.13 -28.51
C ASP A 24 -5.64 1.63 -29.90
N GLY A 25 -5.95 0.68 -30.78
CA GLY A 25 -6.22 0.96 -32.16
C GLY A 25 -5.02 1.60 -32.89
N LYS A 26 -5.20 2.80 -33.46
CA LYS A 26 -4.13 3.54 -34.17
C LYS A 26 -3.30 4.46 -33.27
N GLN A 27 -3.63 4.57 -31.99
CA GLN A 27 -2.92 5.47 -31.06
C GLN A 27 -2.12 4.69 -30.02
N THR A 28 -0.88 5.11 -29.82
CA THR A 28 -0.07 4.63 -28.71
C THR A 28 -0.34 5.50 -27.49
N LYS A 29 -0.89 4.90 -26.44
CA LYS A 29 -1.02 5.47 -25.10
C LYS A 29 0.10 4.95 -24.23
N TYR A 30 0.47 5.68 -23.18
CA TYR A 30 1.50 5.27 -22.24
C TYR A 30 0.90 5.05 -20.86
N VAL A 31 1.13 3.86 -20.31
CA VAL A 31 0.76 3.52 -18.93
C VAL A 31 1.92 3.87 -18.02
N LEU A 32 1.65 4.62 -16.95
CA LEU A 32 2.66 5.00 -15.97
C LEU A 32 2.99 3.80 -15.07
N LEU A 33 4.24 3.35 -15.10
CA LEU A 33 4.76 2.30 -14.23
C LEU A 33 5.41 2.86 -12.96
N SER A 34 6.03 4.05 -13.04
CA SER A 34 6.64 4.72 -11.87
C SER A 34 6.65 6.24 -12.04
N GLY A 35 6.49 6.94 -10.93
CA GLY A 35 6.54 8.41 -10.89
C GLY A 35 5.19 9.10 -10.74
N GLU A 36 4.18 8.45 -10.17
CA GLU A 36 2.81 8.99 -10.01
C GLU A 36 2.78 10.40 -9.37
N ARG A 37 3.56 10.63 -8.31
CA ARG A 37 3.63 11.96 -7.66
C ARG A 37 4.19 13.02 -8.59
N ARG A 38 5.24 12.67 -9.37
CA ARG A 38 5.85 13.56 -10.37
C ARG A 38 4.87 13.83 -11.51
N TYR A 39 4.17 12.81 -11.97
CA TYR A 39 3.13 12.96 -12.98
C TYR A 39 2.00 13.90 -12.51
N LYS A 40 1.51 13.73 -11.27
CA LYS A 40 0.52 14.64 -10.68
C LYS A 40 1.05 16.07 -10.52
N ALA A 41 2.34 16.23 -10.19
CA ALA A 41 2.97 17.54 -10.10
C ALA A 41 3.11 18.22 -11.47
N LEU A 42 3.46 17.46 -12.51
CA LEU A 42 3.53 17.96 -13.89
C LEU A 42 2.16 18.38 -14.42
N ASN A 43 1.11 17.60 -14.15
CA ASN A 43 -0.25 17.98 -14.50
C ASN A 43 -0.70 19.26 -13.77
N TYR A 44 -0.29 19.44 -12.53
CA TYR A 44 -0.55 20.66 -11.77
C TYR A 44 0.12 21.89 -12.42
N LEU A 45 1.39 21.75 -12.85
CA LEU A 45 2.09 22.82 -13.57
C LEU A 45 1.45 23.14 -14.92
N GLN A 46 1.07 22.11 -15.67
CA GLN A 46 0.35 22.28 -16.93
C GLN A 46 -0.98 23.01 -16.74
N ALA A 47 -1.75 22.65 -15.71
CA ALA A 47 -3.03 23.29 -15.38
C ALA A 47 -2.87 24.77 -14.97
N ARG A 48 -1.71 25.18 -14.49
CA ARG A 48 -1.37 26.59 -14.23
C ARG A 48 -1.09 27.40 -15.51
N GLY A 49 -1.12 26.76 -16.68
CA GLY A 49 -0.84 27.41 -17.97
C GLY A 49 0.64 27.48 -18.31
N ASP A 50 1.49 26.73 -17.64
CA ASP A 50 2.93 26.72 -17.88
C ASP A 50 3.25 25.83 -19.10
N ALA A 51 3.39 26.49 -20.27
CA ALA A 51 3.60 25.81 -21.56
C ALA A 51 4.88 24.94 -21.61
N LYS A 52 5.86 25.20 -20.74
CA LYS A 52 7.10 24.43 -20.59
C LYS A 52 6.80 22.95 -20.26
N TRP A 53 5.69 22.68 -19.56
CA TRP A 53 5.30 21.36 -19.09
C TRP A 53 4.23 20.66 -19.91
N ASN A 54 3.85 21.24 -21.06
CA ASN A 54 2.91 20.60 -22.00
C ASN A 54 3.48 19.32 -22.63
N THR A 55 4.79 19.14 -22.60
CA THR A 55 5.45 17.93 -23.10
C THR A 55 6.47 17.44 -22.09
N VAL A 56 6.35 16.20 -21.65
CA VAL A 56 7.34 15.56 -20.78
C VAL A 56 8.39 14.87 -21.63
N LYS A 57 9.59 15.46 -21.69
CA LYS A 57 10.70 14.98 -22.53
C LYS A 57 11.49 13.80 -21.92
N ASN A 58 11.45 13.65 -20.60
CA ASN A 58 12.30 12.71 -19.86
C ASN A 58 11.48 11.53 -19.32
N CYS A 59 10.97 10.69 -20.23
CA CYS A 59 10.35 9.43 -19.88
C CYS A 59 11.26 8.26 -20.26
N ARG A 60 11.42 7.31 -19.34
CA ARG A 60 11.99 6.00 -19.66
C ARG A 60 10.86 5.11 -20.19
N VAL A 61 10.91 4.77 -21.44
CA VAL A 61 9.96 3.83 -22.06
C VAL A 61 10.48 2.41 -21.92
N VAL A 62 9.68 1.54 -21.30
CA VAL A 62 9.97 0.10 -21.24
C VAL A 62 9.44 -0.52 -22.53
N THR A 63 10.34 -0.99 -23.37
CA THR A 63 10.01 -1.55 -24.70
C THR A 63 9.89 -3.07 -24.70
N THR A 64 10.46 -3.75 -23.68
CA THR A 64 10.33 -5.20 -23.53
C THR A 64 8.87 -5.56 -23.27
N PRO A 65 8.29 -6.53 -23.99
CA PRO A 65 6.94 -7.00 -23.71
C PRO A 65 6.85 -7.47 -22.25
N LEU A 66 5.88 -6.93 -21.52
CA LEU A 66 5.62 -7.28 -20.13
C LEU A 66 4.19 -7.81 -19.99
N SER A 67 4.03 -8.90 -19.28
CA SER A 67 2.74 -9.37 -18.80
C SER A 67 2.15 -8.36 -17.80
N ASP A 68 0.86 -8.45 -17.52
CA ASP A 68 0.23 -7.56 -16.53
C ASP A 68 0.79 -7.81 -15.12
N ASN A 69 1.21 -9.05 -14.85
CA ASN A 69 1.84 -9.39 -13.58
C ASN A 69 3.23 -8.74 -13.43
N GLU A 70 4.06 -8.76 -14.48
CA GLU A 70 5.37 -8.10 -14.48
C GLU A 70 5.24 -6.58 -14.29
N LYS A 71 4.25 -5.95 -14.94
CA LYS A 71 3.95 -4.52 -14.74
C LYS A 71 3.59 -4.22 -13.29
N LYS A 72 2.77 -5.08 -12.65
CA LYS A 72 2.41 -4.96 -11.22
C LYS A 72 3.64 -5.11 -10.33
N VAL A 73 4.48 -6.10 -10.55
CA VAL A 73 5.72 -6.30 -9.79
C VAL A 73 6.62 -5.07 -9.89
N MET A 74 6.80 -4.51 -11.09
CA MET A 74 7.59 -3.28 -11.27
C MET A 74 7.00 -2.10 -10.50
N LEU A 75 5.68 -1.90 -10.57
CA LEU A 75 4.98 -0.81 -9.89
C LEU A 75 5.10 -0.94 -8.36
N LEU A 76 4.81 -2.12 -7.82
CA LEU A 76 4.84 -2.38 -6.39
C LEU A 76 6.26 -2.29 -5.84
N SER A 77 7.24 -2.90 -6.51
CA SER A 77 8.65 -2.84 -6.12
C SER A 77 9.19 -1.41 -6.12
N ALA A 78 8.91 -0.63 -7.16
CA ALA A 78 9.33 0.78 -7.22
C ALA A 78 8.75 1.61 -6.06
N ASN A 79 7.48 1.37 -5.69
CA ASN A 79 6.86 2.05 -4.57
C ASN A 79 7.44 1.64 -3.22
N LEU A 80 7.79 0.36 -3.05
CA LEU A 80 8.41 -0.18 -1.83
C LEU A 80 9.86 0.29 -1.66
N GLN A 81 10.63 0.43 -2.75
CA GLN A 81 12.02 0.87 -2.73
C GLN A 81 12.18 2.35 -2.36
N VAL A 82 11.39 3.23 -3.00
CA VAL A 82 11.60 4.69 -2.91
C VAL A 82 11.19 5.26 -1.56
N ARG A 83 10.35 4.56 -0.82
CA ARG A 83 9.72 5.13 0.38
C ARG A 83 10.09 4.41 1.67
N GLY A 84 11.29 3.92 1.83
CA GLY A 84 11.91 3.41 3.09
C GLY A 84 11.02 3.12 4.30
N GLY A 85 9.78 3.29 4.15
CA GLY A 85 8.59 3.14 4.97
C GLY A 85 7.48 3.88 4.26
N PHE A 86 6.45 3.19 3.80
CA PHE A 86 5.22 3.86 3.41
C PHE A 86 4.78 4.74 4.59
N ALA A 87 4.44 5.99 4.31
CA ALA A 87 3.85 6.87 5.31
C ALA A 87 2.52 6.31 5.88
N ASN A 88 1.98 5.27 5.24
CA ASN A 88 0.78 4.56 5.64
C ASN A 88 1.06 3.05 5.65
N GLU A 89 0.96 2.46 6.84
CA GLU A 89 1.15 1.03 7.10
C GLU A 89 0.19 0.15 6.30
N MET A 90 -1.06 0.56 6.15
CA MET A 90 -2.08 -0.14 5.37
C MET A 90 -1.61 -0.33 3.92
N ILE A 91 -1.12 0.75 3.29
CA ILE A 91 -0.66 0.72 1.89
C ILE A 91 0.55 -0.22 1.75
N ARG A 92 1.48 -0.17 2.71
CA ARG A 92 2.66 -1.05 2.72
C ARG A 92 2.23 -2.51 2.84
N ARG A 93 1.36 -2.84 3.81
CA ARG A 93 0.91 -4.20 4.10
C ARG A 93 0.23 -4.82 2.87
N LYS A 94 -0.71 -4.11 2.27
CA LYS A 94 -1.40 -4.54 1.05
C LYS A 94 -0.44 -4.68 -0.13
N ALA A 95 0.48 -3.74 -0.31
CA ALA A 95 1.48 -3.82 -1.38
C ALA A 95 2.44 -5.00 -1.20
N VAL A 96 2.87 -5.32 0.03
CA VAL A 96 3.71 -6.50 0.31
C VAL A 96 2.94 -7.79 0.02
N ALA A 97 1.68 -7.90 0.43
CA ALA A 97 0.88 -9.08 0.18
C ALA A 97 0.62 -9.28 -1.33
N GLU A 98 0.27 -8.22 -2.04
CA GLU A 98 0.07 -8.26 -3.49
C GLU A 98 1.37 -8.60 -4.23
N LEU A 99 2.50 -8.04 -3.82
CA LEU A 99 3.80 -8.34 -4.42
C LEU A 99 4.20 -9.81 -4.22
N VAL A 100 3.98 -10.39 -3.03
CA VAL A 100 4.18 -11.83 -2.81
C VAL A 100 3.31 -12.65 -3.75
N SER A 101 2.01 -12.31 -3.86
CA SER A 101 1.09 -13.00 -4.77
C SER A 101 1.55 -12.93 -6.23
N CYS A 102 2.00 -11.76 -6.68
CA CYS A 102 2.52 -11.57 -8.04
C CYS A 102 3.80 -12.39 -8.29
N LEU A 103 4.71 -12.45 -7.31
CA LEU A 103 5.94 -13.24 -7.44
C LEU A 103 5.71 -14.76 -7.39
N GLN A 104 4.60 -15.20 -6.81
CA GLN A 104 4.20 -16.61 -6.81
C GLN A 104 3.49 -17.04 -8.11
N ALA A 105 2.97 -16.08 -8.87
CA ALA A 105 2.31 -16.31 -10.15
C ALA A 105 3.29 -16.26 -11.33
N GLU A 106 2.83 -16.71 -12.51
CA GLU A 106 3.59 -16.59 -13.74
C GLU A 106 3.95 -15.13 -14.06
N PRO A 107 5.13 -14.87 -14.63
CA PRO A 107 6.16 -15.80 -15.07
C PRO A 107 7.17 -16.19 -13.98
N TYR A 108 7.06 -15.67 -12.76
CA TYR A 108 8.07 -15.83 -11.71
C TYR A 108 8.01 -17.20 -11.04
N ASN A 109 6.81 -17.69 -10.70
CA ASN A 109 6.54 -18.97 -10.07
C ASN A 109 7.40 -19.26 -8.82
N LEU A 110 7.70 -18.23 -8.03
CA LEU A 110 8.48 -18.36 -6.81
C LEU A 110 7.68 -19.02 -5.68
N THR A 111 8.35 -19.76 -4.84
CA THR A 111 7.78 -20.19 -3.56
C THR A 111 7.55 -18.98 -2.64
N ALA A 112 6.71 -19.12 -1.63
CA ALA A 112 6.48 -18.05 -0.64
C ALA A 112 7.78 -17.61 0.06
N ALA A 113 8.71 -18.53 0.31
CA ALA A 113 10.00 -18.22 0.93
C ALA A 113 10.90 -17.41 0.00
N GLU A 114 10.97 -17.80 -1.28
CA GLU A 114 11.74 -17.08 -2.30
C GLU A 114 11.17 -15.69 -2.58
N ALA A 115 9.85 -15.55 -2.67
CA ALA A 115 9.18 -14.27 -2.85
C ALA A 115 9.48 -13.30 -1.68
N LYS A 116 9.41 -13.78 -0.43
CA LYS A 116 9.79 -12.99 0.76
C LYS A 116 11.25 -12.57 0.73
N LYS A 117 12.15 -13.50 0.34
CA LYS A 117 13.59 -13.24 0.22
C LYS A 117 13.83 -12.15 -0.83
N ALA A 118 13.20 -12.25 -2.00
CA ALA A 118 13.31 -11.25 -3.07
C ALA A 118 12.85 -9.86 -2.62
N ILE A 119 11.73 -9.78 -1.89
CA ILE A 119 11.23 -8.51 -1.33
C ILE A 119 12.21 -7.93 -0.32
N LYS A 120 12.75 -8.75 0.59
CA LYS A 120 13.74 -8.32 1.59
C LYS A 120 15.03 -7.78 0.95
N GLU A 121 15.47 -8.38 -0.14
CA GLU A 121 16.68 -7.95 -0.86
C GLU A 121 16.44 -6.69 -1.70
N ALA A 122 15.23 -6.54 -2.25
CA ALA A 122 14.87 -5.43 -3.13
C ALA A 122 14.34 -4.20 -2.39
N THR A 123 14.00 -4.28 -1.11
CA THR A 123 13.35 -3.19 -0.37
C THR A 123 13.98 -2.99 1.00
N PRO A 124 13.83 -1.81 1.63
CA PRO A 124 14.32 -1.56 2.98
C PRO A 124 13.46 -2.24 4.08
N ILE A 125 12.47 -3.06 3.72
CA ILE A 125 11.58 -3.73 4.67
C ILE A 125 12.27 -4.98 5.21
N ASN A 126 12.40 -5.08 6.53
CA ASN A 126 12.99 -6.26 7.13
C ASN A 126 12.05 -7.48 7.09
N GLY A 127 12.64 -8.70 7.12
CA GLY A 127 11.88 -9.94 6.99
C GLY A 127 10.80 -10.12 8.04
N ARG A 128 11.05 -9.71 9.31
CA ARG A 128 10.06 -9.78 10.38
C ARG A 128 8.83 -8.90 10.10
N GLN A 129 9.06 -7.74 9.49
CA GLN A 129 7.98 -6.83 9.09
C GLN A 129 7.14 -7.44 7.97
N ILE A 130 7.81 -8.06 6.97
CA ILE A 130 7.14 -8.78 5.87
C ILE A 130 6.26 -9.90 6.44
N ASP A 131 6.78 -10.72 7.35
CA ASP A 131 6.03 -11.83 7.95
C ASP A 131 4.79 -11.34 8.72
N LYS A 132 4.92 -10.27 9.48
CA LYS A 132 3.81 -9.65 10.21
C LYS A 132 2.75 -9.07 9.27
N ASP A 133 3.17 -8.36 8.22
CA ASP A 133 2.26 -7.79 7.23
C ASP A 133 1.46 -8.89 6.52
N LEU A 134 2.13 -9.97 6.11
CA LEU A 134 1.49 -11.13 5.47
C LEU A 134 0.55 -11.87 6.42
N SER A 135 0.94 -12.03 7.68
CA SER A 135 0.11 -12.69 8.68
C SER A 135 -1.20 -11.93 8.91
N ILE A 136 -1.15 -10.61 9.01
CA ILE A 136 -2.34 -9.75 9.14
C ILE A 136 -3.21 -9.87 7.90
N GLU A 137 -2.64 -9.74 6.70
CA GLU A 137 -3.43 -9.80 5.46
C GLU A 137 -4.10 -11.16 5.23
N LYS A 138 -3.41 -12.25 5.61
CA LYS A 138 -3.91 -13.60 5.37
C LYS A 138 -4.91 -14.08 6.44
N ASN A 139 -4.65 -13.77 7.72
CA ASN A 139 -5.29 -14.46 8.83
C ASN A 139 -6.18 -13.56 9.70
N LEU A 140 -6.10 -12.22 9.55
CA LEU A 140 -6.96 -11.33 10.32
C LEU A 140 -8.33 -11.21 9.64
N ASN A 141 -9.39 -11.20 10.45
CA ASN A 141 -10.76 -10.97 9.99
C ASN A 141 -10.90 -9.63 9.25
N GLU A 142 -11.69 -9.58 8.18
CA GLU A 142 -11.85 -8.37 7.35
C GLU A 142 -12.40 -7.17 8.14
N GLY A 143 -13.31 -7.39 9.07
CA GLY A 143 -13.82 -6.31 9.93
C GLY A 143 -12.75 -5.72 10.85
N LEU A 144 -11.82 -6.56 11.35
CA LEU A 144 -10.68 -6.10 12.12
C LEU A 144 -9.63 -5.38 11.24
N LYS A 145 -9.44 -5.83 10.00
CA LYS A 145 -8.60 -5.12 9.02
C LYS A 145 -9.14 -3.73 8.71
N ASP A 146 -10.44 -3.59 8.48
CA ASP A 146 -11.06 -2.28 8.24
C ASP A 146 -10.85 -1.33 9.43
N LEU A 147 -11.03 -1.82 10.65
CA LEU A 147 -10.79 -1.02 11.86
C LEU A 147 -9.31 -0.66 12.06
N LEU A 148 -8.39 -1.55 11.68
CA LEU A 148 -6.95 -1.28 11.65
C LEU A 148 -6.63 -0.21 10.59
N ASP A 149 -7.19 -0.32 9.40
CA ASP A 149 -6.99 0.63 8.30
C ASP A 149 -7.51 2.03 8.64
N ARG A 150 -8.57 2.12 9.45
CA ARG A 150 -9.10 3.37 9.99
C ARG A 150 -8.34 3.90 11.21
N GLY A 151 -7.36 3.16 11.72
CA GLY A 151 -6.58 3.53 12.90
C GLY A 151 -7.33 3.36 14.23
N PHE A 152 -8.53 2.76 14.21
CA PHE A 152 -9.27 2.47 15.44
C PHE A 152 -8.69 1.28 16.20
N VAL A 153 -8.23 0.26 15.51
CA VAL A 153 -7.43 -0.84 16.03
C VAL A 153 -5.96 -0.54 15.78
N LEU A 154 -5.12 -0.67 16.82
CA LEU A 154 -3.68 -0.52 16.69
C LEU A 154 -3.06 -1.80 16.12
N ARG A 155 -1.88 -1.67 15.52
CA ARG A 155 -1.16 -2.83 14.99
C ARG A 155 -0.88 -3.91 16.04
N SER A 156 -0.47 -3.52 17.24
CA SER A 156 -0.22 -4.44 18.36
C SER A 156 -1.48 -5.21 18.76
N GLU A 157 -2.64 -4.57 18.70
CA GLU A 157 -3.93 -5.20 18.93
C GLU A 157 -4.28 -6.19 17.81
N ALA A 158 -4.07 -5.79 16.55
CA ALA A 158 -4.26 -6.67 15.40
C ALA A 158 -3.38 -7.93 15.48
N GLU A 159 -2.11 -7.78 15.89
CA GLU A 159 -1.21 -8.92 16.13
C GLU A 159 -1.70 -9.83 17.29
N SER A 160 -2.38 -9.29 18.29
CA SER A 160 -3.00 -10.08 19.35
C SER A 160 -4.21 -10.86 18.85
N PHE A 161 -5.05 -10.25 18.03
CA PHE A 161 -6.22 -10.91 17.43
C PHE A 161 -5.85 -12.09 16.53
N LEU A 162 -4.65 -12.14 15.95
CA LEU A 162 -4.18 -13.29 15.17
C LEU A 162 -4.06 -14.59 15.98
N ARG A 163 -4.05 -14.51 17.32
CA ARG A 163 -4.03 -15.69 18.19
C ARG A 163 -5.42 -16.28 18.44
N MET A 164 -6.45 -15.54 18.10
CA MET A 164 -7.85 -15.95 18.24
C MET A 164 -8.27 -16.87 17.11
N THR A 165 -9.24 -17.72 17.38
CA THR A 165 -9.92 -18.49 16.36
C THR A 165 -10.67 -17.56 15.38
N PRO A 166 -10.98 -18.01 14.15
CA PRO A 166 -11.76 -17.20 13.20
C PRO A 166 -13.11 -16.72 13.75
N GLU A 167 -13.77 -17.54 14.58
CA GLU A 167 -15.05 -17.18 15.20
C GLU A 167 -14.88 -16.10 16.28
N GLU A 168 -13.88 -16.21 17.13
CA GLU A 168 -13.56 -15.17 18.12
C GLU A 168 -13.20 -13.84 17.46
N GLN A 169 -12.41 -13.89 16.38
CA GLN A 169 -12.11 -12.70 15.59
C GLN A 169 -13.37 -12.07 15.00
N ARG A 170 -14.32 -12.88 14.51
CA ARG A 170 -15.59 -12.41 13.97
C ARG A 170 -16.41 -11.67 15.05
N ILE A 171 -16.51 -12.27 16.23
CA ILE A 171 -17.23 -11.66 17.37
C ILE A 171 -16.55 -10.37 17.81
N ALA A 172 -15.22 -10.38 17.97
CA ALA A 172 -14.44 -9.19 18.31
C ALA A 172 -14.62 -8.06 17.29
N ALA A 173 -14.62 -8.41 16.00
CA ALA A 173 -14.86 -7.45 14.92
C ALA A 173 -16.22 -6.77 15.04
N GLN A 174 -17.29 -7.55 15.28
CA GLN A 174 -18.65 -7.01 15.45
C GLN A 174 -18.76 -6.06 16.64
N MET A 175 -18.21 -6.47 17.79
CA MET A 175 -18.22 -5.63 19.01
C MET A 175 -17.45 -4.33 18.81
N LEU A 176 -16.26 -4.39 18.20
CA LEU A 176 -15.42 -3.23 17.94
C LEU A 176 -16.01 -2.31 16.86
N GLN A 177 -16.70 -2.84 15.86
CA GLN A 177 -17.42 -2.05 14.85
C GLN A 177 -18.59 -1.27 15.48
N GLN A 178 -19.35 -1.90 16.38
CA GLN A 178 -20.40 -1.21 17.14
C GLN A 178 -19.81 -0.09 17.99
N LEU A 179 -18.71 -0.36 18.70
CA LEU A 179 -18.01 0.64 19.50
C LEU A 179 -17.47 1.78 18.64
N TYR A 180 -16.92 1.48 17.47
CA TYR A 180 -16.46 2.48 16.51
C TYR A 180 -17.60 3.39 16.04
N ALA A 181 -18.76 2.82 15.73
CA ALA A 181 -19.94 3.59 15.33
C ALA A 181 -20.41 4.56 16.44
N ILE A 182 -20.39 4.10 17.69
CA ILE A 182 -20.70 4.96 18.86
C ILE A 182 -19.63 6.05 19.02
N ALA A 183 -18.36 5.70 18.90
CA ALA A 183 -17.24 6.63 19.04
C ALA A 183 -17.22 7.74 18.00
N TYR A 184 -17.57 7.40 16.77
CA TYR A 184 -17.60 8.36 15.66
C TYR A 184 -18.78 9.33 15.77
N ASN A 185 -19.88 8.92 16.41
CA ASN A 185 -21.10 9.70 16.53
C ASN A 185 -21.32 10.36 17.93
N GLY A 186 -20.36 10.20 18.87
CA GLY A 186 -20.54 10.67 20.25
C GLY A 186 -19.26 11.11 20.98
N PRO A 187 -19.40 11.86 22.09
CA PRO A 187 -18.27 12.34 22.89
C PRO A 187 -17.77 11.28 23.88
N GLY A 188 -16.48 10.97 23.87
CA GLY A 188 -15.86 10.24 24.98
C GLY A 188 -14.72 9.29 24.64
N SER A 189 -13.50 9.83 24.41
CA SER A 189 -12.35 9.01 24.04
C SER A 189 -11.84 8.05 25.14
N ALA A 190 -11.96 8.39 26.42
CA ALA A 190 -11.43 7.56 27.52
C ALA A 190 -12.27 6.28 27.74
N ALA A 191 -13.58 6.40 27.84
CA ALA A 191 -14.48 5.25 28.02
C ALA A 191 -14.39 4.24 26.87
N ILE A 192 -14.12 4.73 25.64
CA ILE A 192 -13.94 3.90 24.46
C ILE A 192 -12.64 3.09 24.53
N GLN A 193 -11.55 3.65 25.04
CA GLN A 193 -10.29 2.94 25.19
C GLN A 193 -10.40 1.82 26.24
N ASP A 194 -11.11 2.06 27.33
CA ASP A 194 -11.37 1.06 28.37
C ASP A 194 -12.24 -0.09 27.82
N GLU A 195 -13.29 0.21 27.06
CA GLU A 195 -14.13 -0.81 26.45
C GLU A 195 -13.39 -1.61 25.38
N LYS A 196 -12.54 -0.99 24.55
CA LYS A 196 -11.64 -1.70 23.63
C LYS A 196 -10.72 -2.67 24.36
N LYS A 197 -10.15 -2.24 25.50
CA LYS A 197 -9.29 -3.08 26.34
C LYS A 197 -10.07 -4.25 26.93
N ALA A 198 -11.30 -4.03 27.39
CA ALA A 198 -12.17 -5.07 27.92
C ALA A 198 -12.55 -6.10 26.84
N ILE A 199 -12.89 -5.67 25.63
CA ILE A 199 -13.19 -6.56 24.51
C ILE A 199 -11.96 -7.43 24.20
N ARG A 200 -10.76 -6.84 24.15
CA ARG A 200 -9.52 -7.58 23.91
C ARG A 200 -9.24 -8.61 25.04
N GLY A 201 -9.40 -8.20 26.29
CA GLY A 201 -9.15 -9.06 27.46
C GLY A 201 -10.04 -10.31 27.51
N ARG A 202 -11.27 -10.24 26.99
CA ARG A 202 -12.19 -11.40 26.93
C ARG A 202 -11.63 -12.56 26.09
N PHE A 203 -10.73 -12.31 25.15
CA PHE A 203 -10.29 -13.29 24.17
C PHE A 203 -8.77 -13.58 24.22
N VAL A 204 -7.97 -12.69 24.80
CA VAL A 204 -6.49 -12.84 24.79
C VAL A 204 -5.96 -13.39 26.11
N ASP A 205 -6.65 -13.14 27.22
CA ASP A 205 -6.23 -13.55 28.57
C ASP A 205 -6.96 -14.83 29.05
N ALA A 206 -7.75 -15.49 28.17
CA ALA A 206 -8.39 -16.78 28.38
C ALA A 206 -7.61 -17.90 27.70
#